data_af1ca2d33fd117cfff7ce6708f5d7783
#
_entry.id   af1ca2d33fd117cfff7ce6708f5d7783
#
_cell.length_a   1.000
_cell.length_b   1.000
_cell.length_c   1.000
_cell.angle_alpha   90.00
_cell.angle_beta   90.00
_cell.angle_gamma   90.00
#
_symmetry.space_group_name_H-M   'P 1'
#
loop_
_entity.id
_entity.type
_entity.pdbx_description
1 polymer ?
#
loop_
_entity_poly.entity_id
_entity_poly.type
_entity_poly.pdbx_seq_one_letter_code
_entity_poly.pdbx_strand_id
1 'polypeptide(L)'
;FEFEKFLRKLTLALAENTGYLSFVSTGDEHIFSAGAVNILNHPEFFDIEVTRAVLNLLDHEDNLLKLLSKSSGKRDLHILMGEELDNPNLSQVAVVFSTVTTFKEPVTFGVIGPIRMEYNKALPLLRFFRSLVATLTAAS
;
A
#
# COMPACT_ATOMS: atom_id res chain seq x y z
N PHE A 1 -8.58 19.00 -3.14
CA PHE A 1 -9.73 18.67 -2.29
C PHE A 1 -10.48 17.44 -2.73
N GLU A 2 -11.09 17.51 -3.91
CA GLU A 2 -11.84 16.39 -4.43
C GLU A 2 -10.96 15.19 -4.70
N PHE A 3 -9.73 15.42 -5.16
CA PHE A 3 -8.79 14.36 -5.43
C PHE A 3 -8.36 13.66 -4.13
N GLU A 4 -8.12 14.42 -3.08
CA GLU A 4 -7.78 13.83 -1.78
C GLU A 4 -8.93 13.00 -1.22
N LYS A 5 -10.16 13.48 -1.34
CA LYS A 5 -11.34 12.73 -0.91
C LYS A 5 -11.46 11.42 -1.69
N PHE A 6 -11.20 11.49 -3.00
CA PHE A 6 -11.23 10.31 -3.85
C PHE A 6 -10.18 9.30 -3.38
N LEU A 7 -8.95 9.75 -3.11
CA LEU A 7 -7.89 8.87 -2.65
C LEU A 7 -8.20 8.24 -1.28
N ARG A 8 -8.82 8.99 -0.39
CA ARG A 8 -9.23 8.44 0.91
C ARG A 8 -10.30 7.37 0.76
N LYS A 9 -11.28 7.60 -0.10
CA LYS A 9 -12.33 6.61 -0.37
C LYS A 9 -11.74 5.36 -1.02
N LEU A 10 -10.80 5.55 -1.93
CA LEU A 10 -10.11 4.45 -2.60
C LEU A 10 -9.33 3.61 -1.60
N THR A 11 -8.62 4.27 -0.69
CA THR A 11 -7.85 3.58 0.34
C THR A 11 -8.75 2.74 1.24
N LEU A 12 -9.87 3.33 1.67
CA LEU A 12 -10.85 2.62 2.47
C LEU A 12 -11.45 1.42 1.73
N ALA A 13 -11.83 1.62 0.48
CA ALA A 13 -12.41 0.55 -0.34
C ALA A 13 -11.40 -0.58 -0.55
N LEU A 14 -10.13 -0.23 -0.75
CA LEU A 14 -9.08 -1.22 -0.93
C LEU A 14 -8.92 -2.07 0.33
N ALA A 15 -8.93 -1.44 1.51
CA ALA A 15 -8.85 -2.17 2.78
C ALA A 15 -10.05 -3.08 2.97
N GLU A 16 -11.26 -2.58 2.71
CA GLU A 16 -12.50 -3.35 2.89
C GLU A 16 -12.56 -4.56 1.96
N ASN A 17 -12.11 -4.39 0.72
CA ASN A 17 -12.22 -5.45 -0.28
C ASN A 17 -11.08 -6.46 -0.23
N THR A 18 -9.92 -6.09 0.32
CA THR A 18 -8.80 -7.02 0.47
C THR A 18 -8.74 -7.67 1.83
N GLY A 19 -9.26 -7.01 2.85
CA GLY A 19 -9.12 -7.48 4.22
C GLY A 19 -7.74 -7.23 4.82
N TYR A 20 -6.93 -6.35 4.18
CA TYR A 20 -5.59 -6.00 4.64
C TYR A 20 -5.52 -4.52 4.99
N LEU A 21 -4.37 -4.09 5.49
CA LEU A 21 -4.09 -2.68 5.76
C LEU A 21 -3.73 -2.02 4.42
N SER A 22 -4.41 -0.95 4.06
CA SER A 22 -4.12 -0.24 2.82
C SER A 22 -3.54 1.14 3.09
N PHE A 23 -2.84 1.67 2.09
CA PHE A 23 -2.23 2.99 2.19
C PHE A 23 -2.22 3.68 0.84
N VAL A 24 -2.15 5.01 0.86
CA VAL A 24 -1.88 5.82 -0.32
C VAL A 24 -0.93 6.96 0.07
N SER A 25 0.05 7.21 -0.79
CA SER A 25 0.98 8.32 -0.64
C SER A 25 0.89 9.20 -1.87
N THR A 26 0.82 10.50 -1.67
CA THR A 26 0.64 11.47 -2.76
C THR A 26 1.94 12.20 -3.12
N GLY A 27 3.04 11.90 -2.42
CA GLY A 27 4.32 12.54 -2.73
C GLY A 27 4.56 13.88 -2.07
N ASP A 28 3.56 14.45 -1.41
CA ASP A 28 3.69 15.71 -0.69
C ASP A 28 3.74 15.49 0.83
N GLU A 29 4.40 14.43 1.22
CA GLU A 29 4.63 14.03 2.61
C GLU A 29 3.37 13.61 3.35
N HIS A 30 2.33 13.19 2.63
CA HIS A 30 1.11 12.67 3.24
C HIS A 30 0.86 11.22 2.90
N ILE A 31 0.63 10.41 3.93
CA ILE A 31 0.17 9.04 3.79
C ILE A 31 -1.22 8.97 4.43
N PHE A 32 -2.17 8.42 3.67
CA PHE A 32 -3.45 8.02 4.23
C PHE A 32 -3.45 6.51 4.33
N SER A 33 -3.99 5.99 5.41
CA SER A 33 -4.12 4.54 5.57
C SER A 33 -5.51 4.19 6.06
N ALA A 34 -5.91 2.95 5.80
CA ALA A 34 -7.19 2.42 6.22
C ALA A 34 -7.05 0.94 6.53
N GLY A 35 -7.91 0.45 7.42
CA GLY A 35 -7.95 -0.97 7.72
C GLY A 35 -6.84 -1.46 8.62
N ALA A 36 -6.26 -0.56 9.45
CA ALA A 36 -5.22 -1.00 10.41
C ALA A 36 -5.72 -2.13 11.29
N VAL A 37 -7.01 -2.13 11.63
CA VAL A 37 -7.60 -3.19 12.45
C VAL A 37 -7.57 -4.55 11.74
N ASN A 38 -7.49 -4.56 10.42
CA ASN A 38 -7.49 -5.81 9.64
C ASN A 38 -6.26 -6.67 9.92
N ILE A 39 -5.14 -6.07 10.33
CA ILE A 39 -3.94 -6.85 10.63
C ILE A 39 -4.17 -7.80 11.79
N LEU A 40 -5.10 -7.45 12.69
CA LEU A 40 -5.43 -8.29 13.85
C LEU A 40 -6.14 -9.59 13.46
N ASN A 41 -6.58 -9.71 12.22
CA ASN A 41 -7.18 -10.93 11.71
C ASN A 41 -6.14 -11.95 11.24
N HIS A 42 -4.86 -11.59 11.27
CA HIS A 42 -3.77 -12.43 10.79
C HIS A 42 -2.78 -12.69 11.92
N PRO A 43 -2.55 -13.99 12.27
CA PRO A 43 -1.72 -14.33 13.42
C PRO A 43 -0.29 -13.77 13.39
N GLU A 44 0.26 -13.50 12.21
CA GLU A 44 1.59 -12.92 12.08
C GLU A 44 1.72 -11.60 12.83
N PHE A 45 0.62 -10.85 12.94
CA PHE A 45 0.61 -9.55 13.60
C PHE A 45 0.26 -9.61 15.09
N PHE A 46 0.10 -10.81 15.64
CA PHE A 46 -0.05 -10.97 17.09
C PHE A 46 1.29 -10.72 17.79
N ASP A 47 2.39 -10.84 17.06
CA ASP A 47 3.70 -10.39 17.56
C ASP A 47 3.73 -8.88 17.50
N ILE A 48 3.84 -8.24 18.68
CA ILE A 48 3.75 -6.79 18.76
C ILE A 48 4.89 -6.09 18.02
N GLU A 49 6.05 -6.72 17.93
CA GLU A 49 7.17 -6.12 17.20
C GLU A 49 6.92 -6.08 15.69
N VAL A 50 6.21 -7.07 15.16
CA VAL A 50 5.80 -7.08 13.75
C VAL A 50 4.81 -5.95 13.50
N THR A 51 3.79 -5.83 14.33
CA THR A 51 2.79 -4.78 14.21
C THR A 51 3.41 -3.40 14.35
N ARG A 52 4.30 -3.24 15.32
CA ARG A 52 4.99 -1.96 15.51
C ARG A 52 5.80 -1.57 14.28
N ALA A 53 6.51 -2.54 13.68
CA ALA A 53 7.31 -2.28 12.48
C ALA A 53 6.43 -1.86 11.31
N VAL A 54 5.26 -2.48 11.13
CA VAL A 54 4.31 -2.11 10.08
C VAL A 54 3.78 -0.70 10.29
N LEU A 55 3.33 -0.39 11.50
CA LEU A 55 2.76 0.92 11.79
C LEU A 55 3.82 2.03 11.66
N ASN A 56 5.07 1.73 12.00
CA ASN A 56 6.16 2.69 11.81
C ASN A 56 6.38 3.05 10.35
N LEU A 57 6.15 2.13 9.42
CA LEU A 57 6.26 2.45 8.01
C LEU A 57 5.26 3.54 7.60
N LEU A 58 4.07 3.50 8.19
CA LEU A 58 3.02 4.46 7.86
C LEU A 58 3.25 5.81 8.51
N ASP A 59 3.95 5.85 9.63
CA ASP A 59 4.23 7.10 10.33
C ASP A 59 5.39 7.89 9.70
N HIS A 60 6.17 7.25 8.80
CA HIS A 60 7.34 7.86 8.19
C HIS A 60 7.30 7.68 6.68
N GLU A 61 6.64 8.60 6.00
CA GLU A 61 6.44 8.52 4.55
C GLU A 61 7.75 8.34 3.78
N ASP A 62 8.77 9.12 4.15
CA ASP A 62 10.06 9.03 3.48
C ASP A 62 10.63 7.62 3.55
N ASN A 63 10.52 6.97 4.70
CA ASN A 63 11.02 5.62 4.88
C ASN A 63 10.22 4.62 4.05
N LEU A 64 8.91 4.77 4.00
CA LEU A 64 8.07 3.91 3.19
C LEU A 64 8.39 4.07 1.70
N LEU A 65 8.45 5.28 1.20
CA LEU A 65 8.73 5.52 -0.21
C LEU A 65 10.13 5.07 -0.60
N LYS A 66 11.11 5.26 0.28
CA LYS A 66 12.47 4.77 0.05
C LYS A 66 12.49 3.25 -0.04
N LEU A 67 11.74 2.58 0.82
CA LEU A 67 11.63 1.13 0.79
C LEU A 67 10.98 0.66 -0.51
N LEU A 68 9.88 1.28 -0.91
CA LEU A 68 9.15 0.89 -2.11
C LEU A 68 9.95 1.17 -3.40
N SER A 69 10.86 2.14 -3.37
CA SER A 69 11.69 2.46 -4.52
C SER A 69 12.67 1.35 -4.88
N LYS A 70 12.89 0.38 -4.00
CA LYS A 70 13.73 -0.79 -4.30
C LYS A 70 13.14 -1.65 -5.39
N SER A 71 11.83 -1.64 -5.54
CA SER A 71 11.16 -2.35 -6.60
C SER A 71 11.11 -1.44 -7.81
N SER A 72 12.12 -1.53 -8.66
CA SER A 72 12.22 -0.69 -9.85
C SER A 72 11.75 -1.44 -11.09
N GLY A 73 11.38 -0.68 -12.12
CA GLY A 73 10.95 -1.24 -13.39
C GLY A 73 9.64 -0.63 -13.85
N LYS A 74 9.22 -1.06 -15.05
CA LYS A 74 8.03 -0.51 -15.72
C LYS A 74 6.77 -1.33 -15.46
N ARG A 75 6.76 -2.12 -14.41
CA ARG A 75 5.61 -2.96 -14.09
C ARG A 75 4.50 -2.13 -13.44
N ASP A 76 3.27 -2.53 -13.68
CA ASP A 76 2.11 -1.89 -13.08
C ASP A 76 1.99 -2.18 -11.59
N LEU A 77 2.40 -3.37 -11.19
CA LEU A 77 2.29 -3.82 -9.80
C LEU A 77 3.65 -4.35 -9.32
N HIS A 78 3.90 -4.12 -8.05
CA HIS A 78 5.14 -4.55 -7.40
C HIS A 78 4.81 -5.29 -6.11
N ILE A 79 5.63 -6.28 -5.79
CA ILE A 79 5.52 -7.01 -4.53
C ILE A 79 6.89 -7.02 -3.87
N LEU A 80 6.93 -6.58 -2.62
CA LEU A 80 8.11 -6.71 -1.77
C LEU A 80 7.71 -7.60 -0.60
N MET A 81 8.50 -8.61 -0.31
CA MET A 81 8.16 -9.53 0.77
C MET A 81 9.37 -9.94 1.59
N GLY A 82 9.15 -10.09 2.88
CA GLY A 82 10.13 -10.63 3.80
C GLY A 82 11.41 -9.83 3.85
N GLU A 83 12.50 -10.46 3.45
CA GLU A 83 13.83 -9.85 3.52
C GLU A 83 13.97 -8.59 2.66
N GLU A 84 13.17 -8.48 1.62
CA GLU A 84 13.18 -7.29 0.76
C GLU A 84 12.73 -6.03 1.50
N LEU A 85 12.09 -6.18 2.65
CA LEU A 85 11.63 -5.06 3.46
C LEU A 85 12.68 -4.54 4.44
N ASP A 86 13.87 -5.14 4.47
CA ASP A 86 15.03 -4.69 5.23
C ASP A 86 14.80 -4.52 6.73
N ASN A 87 13.91 -5.30 7.29
CA ASN A 87 13.64 -5.28 8.73
C ASN A 87 13.33 -6.71 9.17
N PRO A 88 14.10 -7.28 10.11
CA PRO A 88 13.86 -8.65 10.58
C PRO A 88 12.43 -8.85 11.09
N ASN A 89 11.82 -7.81 11.65
CA ASN A 89 10.45 -7.90 12.16
C ASN A 89 9.43 -7.97 11.04
N LEU A 90 9.82 -7.72 9.79
CA LEU A 90 8.93 -7.78 8.64
C LEU A 90 9.12 -9.05 7.80
N SER A 91 9.82 -10.05 8.34
CA SER A 91 10.11 -11.28 7.59
C SER A 91 8.86 -12.04 7.15
N GLN A 92 7.73 -11.86 7.83
CA GLN A 92 6.47 -12.51 7.51
C GLN A 92 5.47 -11.58 6.83
N VAL A 93 5.94 -10.42 6.38
CA VAL A 93 5.09 -9.35 5.85
C VAL A 93 5.36 -9.18 4.36
N ALA A 94 4.33 -8.80 3.62
CA ALA A 94 4.44 -8.43 2.21
C ALA A 94 3.75 -7.10 1.97
N VAL A 95 4.29 -6.33 1.03
CA VAL A 95 3.68 -5.09 0.55
C VAL A 95 3.45 -5.24 -0.94
N VAL A 96 2.20 -5.06 -1.36
CA VAL A 96 1.83 -5.07 -2.78
C VAL A 96 1.39 -3.66 -3.12
N PHE A 97 2.00 -3.07 -4.15
CA PHE A 97 1.74 -1.66 -4.42
C PHE A 97 1.86 -1.33 -5.90
N SER A 98 1.36 -0.15 -6.26
CA SER A 98 1.44 0.40 -7.60
C SER A 98 1.72 1.89 -7.50
N THR A 99 2.39 2.45 -8.50
CA THR A 99 2.60 3.90 -8.60
C THR A 99 2.00 4.38 -9.92
N VAL A 100 1.19 5.43 -9.84
CA VAL A 100 0.52 6.01 -10.99
C VAL A 100 0.97 7.45 -11.13
N THR A 101 1.41 7.83 -12.33
CA THR A 101 1.71 9.23 -12.64
C THR A 101 0.40 9.96 -12.89
N THR A 102 0.19 11.05 -12.17
CA THR A 102 -1.00 11.88 -12.30
C THR A 102 -0.62 13.25 -12.84
N PHE A 103 -1.63 14.08 -13.07
CA PHE A 103 -1.38 15.44 -13.54
C PHE A 103 -0.70 16.32 -12.48
N LYS A 104 -0.74 15.93 -11.23
CA LYS A 104 -0.06 16.67 -10.14
C LYS A 104 1.28 16.02 -9.80
N GLU A 105 1.22 14.81 -9.28
CA GLU A 105 2.39 14.12 -8.75
C GLU A 105 2.11 12.62 -8.73
N PRO A 106 3.15 11.80 -8.63
CA PRO A 106 2.95 10.36 -8.55
C PRO A 106 2.14 9.99 -7.31
N VAL A 107 1.23 9.03 -7.49
CA VAL A 107 0.45 8.47 -6.40
C VAL A 107 0.86 7.01 -6.24
N THR A 108 1.30 6.65 -5.04
CA THR A 108 1.65 5.27 -4.69
C THR A 108 0.60 4.74 -3.74
N PHE A 109 0.05 3.57 -4.03
CA PHE A 109 -0.95 2.97 -3.17
C PHE A 109 -0.76 1.46 -3.13
N GLY A 110 -1.21 0.84 -2.04
CA GLY A 110 -1.04 -0.59 -1.91
C GLY A 110 -1.62 -1.15 -0.63
N VAL A 111 -1.30 -2.41 -0.38
CA VAL A 111 -1.72 -3.11 0.82
C VAL A 111 -0.52 -3.75 1.50
N ILE A 112 -0.63 -3.86 2.82
CA ILE A 112 0.37 -4.52 3.68
C ILE A 112 -0.35 -5.66 4.38
N GLY A 113 0.21 -6.85 4.30
CA GLY A 113 -0.38 -8.03 4.90
C GLY A 113 0.66 -9.13 5.11
N PRO A 114 0.21 -10.33 5.46
CA PRO A 114 1.13 -11.45 5.61
C PRO A 114 1.65 -11.91 4.23
N ILE A 115 2.83 -12.53 4.23
CA ILE A 115 3.40 -13.07 2.98
C ILE A 115 2.42 -14.03 2.30
N ARG A 116 1.64 -14.76 3.08
CA ARG A 116 0.65 -15.72 2.55
C ARG A 116 -0.66 -15.09 2.12
N MET A 117 -0.69 -13.76 1.91
CA MET A 117 -1.94 -13.11 1.52
C MET A 117 -2.52 -13.69 0.23
N GLU A 118 -3.81 -13.44 0.02
CA GLU A 118 -4.50 -13.91 -1.18
C GLU A 118 -4.19 -12.97 -2.36
N TYR A 119 -3.05 -13.23 -3.03
CA TYR A 119 -2.62 -12.40 -4.15
C TYR A 119 -3.58 -12.43 -5.33
N ASN A 120 -4.23 -13.56 -5.54
CA ASN A 120 -5.22 -13.69 -6.59
C ASN A 120 -6.45 -12.81 -6.38
N LYS A 121 -6.62 -12.29 -5.18
CA LYS A 121 -7.68 -11.34 -4.85
C LYS A 121 -7.13 -9.92 -4.81
N ALA A 122 -5.97 -9.73 -4.21
CA ALA A 122 -5.39 -8.39 -4.02
C ALA A 122 -4.91 -7.78 -5.33
N LEU A 123 -4.23 -8.56 -6.19
CA LEU A 123 -3.66 -8.03 -7.41
C LEU A 123 -4.71 -7.48 -8.39
N PRO A 124 -5.80 -8.18 -8.67
CA PRO A 124 -6.84 -7.62 -9.55
C PRO A 124 -7.47 -6.35 -9.01
N LEU A 125 -7.65 -6.26 -7.69
CA LEU A 125 -8.21 -5.06 -7.07
C LEU A 125 -7.26 -3.88 -7.23
N LEU A 126 -5.97 -4.10 -7.02
CA LEU A 126 -4.97 -3.04 -7.21
C LEU A 126 -4.92 -2.58 -8.67
N ARG A 127 -5.02 -3.51 -9.62
CA ARG A 127 -5.07 -3.14 -11.04
C ARG A 127 -6.30 -2.32 -11.35
N PHE A 128 -7.43 -2.69 -10.78
CA PHE A 128 -8.67 -1.95 -10.98
C PHE A 128 -8.56 -0.52 -10.45
N PHE A 129 -8.06 -0.38 -9.22
CA PHE A 129 -7.88 0.94 -8.63
C PHE A 129 -6.82 1.77 -9.36
N ARG A 130 -5.78 1.12 -9.85
CA ARG A 130 -4.79 1.80 -10.68
C ARG A 130 -5.43 2.38 -11.92
N SER A 131 -6.27 1.62 -12.59
CA SER A 131 -6.99 2.07 -13.78
C SER A 131 -7.92 3.23 -13.45
N LEU A 132 -8.60 3.19 -12.31
CA LEU A 132 -9.45 4.29 -11.87
C LEU A 132 -8.65 5.58 -11.68
N VAL A 133 -7.55 5.51 -10.97
CA VAL A 133 -6.71 6.69 -10.72
C VAL A 133 -6.19 7.24 -12.05
N ALA A 134 -5.67 6.39 -12.92
CA ALA A 134 -5.15 6.80 -14.21
C ALA A 134 -6.23 7.45 -15.08
N THR A 135 -7.43 6.87 -15.12
CA THR A 135 -8.52 7.38 -15.93
C THR A 135 -9.01 8.74 -15.42
N LEU A 136 -9.17 8.87 -14.10
CA LEU A 136 -9.69 10.10 -13.52
C LEU A 136 -8.68 11.24 -13.56
N THR A 137 -7.39 10.93 -13.61
CA THR A 137 -6.35 11.97 -13.65
C THR A 137 -5.88 12.28 -15.07
N ALA A 138 -6.05 11.37 -16.02
CA ALA A 138 -5.59 11.58 -17.40
C ALA A 138 -6.43 12.59 -18.15
N ALA A 139 -7.67 12.79 -17.73
CA ALA A 139 -8.59 13.71 -18.38
C ALA A 139 -8.31 15.18 -18.08
N SER A 140 -7.34 15.42 -17.19
CA SER A 140 -6.94 16.76 -16.82
C SER A 140 -5.85 17.29 -17.72
#